data_b6108cb7e1aa8a7836c037ac9e845a61
#
_entry.id   b6108cb7e1aa8a7836c037ac9e845a61
#
_cell.length_a   1.000
_cell.length_b   1.000
_cell.length_c   1.000
_cell.angle_alpha   90.00
_cell.angle_beta   90.00
_cell.angle_gamma   90.00
#
_symmetry.space_group_name_H-M   'P 1'
#
loop_
_entity.id
_entity.type
_entity.pdbx_description
1 polymer ?
#
loop_
_entity_poly.entity_id
_entity_poly.type
_entity_poly.pdbx_seq_one_letter_code
_entity_poly.pdbx_strand_id
1 'polypeptide(L)'
;MGSKEIRIGVVGARRGLGFSAVVQHMQGVTMYALCDMELEKAESLKEKAGAKYVFDDFEQFIECGIDVAVIASPPEFHVQQAVDALRRNIHVLSEVPATHTINECFELLQAVRSSKAQYMLAENYRYATEVELVRRLVLDGRFGDLYYAEGAYIHDCRNIRRDANGHLTWRANYPSQIMYCTHSLAPVNYWWDNCRITTVIGQDTGPNRYEKYRTNDCDVALARNEDLGLIIVRADGNSPRPHQMNKFALQGTGGCYESGRVHGEQSNVYFSPGGKTNPEAAWEPLNNYAKDYLPDEWLNPPPEARAGGHGTSEWFMIRDFINAVRENLSPPIDIYAALNCTAPGLYAVASKLQAGLPVSVPDFRAVPPVQTLHVTGKASNEKAGGADRDHAPAVSS
;
A
#
# COMPACT_ATOMS: atom_id res chain seq x y z
N MET A 1 -30.15 -1.66 18.58
CA MET A 1 -30.38 -1.14 17.23
C MET A 1 -29.43 -1.91 16.32
N GLY A 2 -29.95 -2.62 15.29
CA GLY A 2 -29.07 -3.35 14.36
C GLY A 2 -28.13 -2.35 13.68
N SER A 3 -26.83 -2.64 13.63
CA SER A 3 -25.87 -1.82 12.88
C SER A 3 -26.31 -1.79 11.41
N LYS A 4 -26.27 -0.61 10.79
CA LYS A 4 -26.57 -0.47 9.35
C LYS A 4 -25.64 -1.39 8.56
N GLU A 5 -26.19 -2.16 7.63
CA GLU A 5 -25.43 -2.98 6.71
C GLU A 5 -24.50 -2.12 5.85
N ILE A 6 -23.23 -2.51 5.74
CA ILE A 6 -22.23 -1.81 4.94
C ILE A 6 -22.20 -2.43 3.54
N ARG A 7 -22.44 -1.61 2.51
CA ARG A 7 -22.42 -2.01 1.10
C ARG A 7 -21.04 -1.74 0.51
N ILE A 8 -20.36 -2.80 0.08
CA ILE A 8 -19.03 -2.72 -0.51
C ILE A 8 -19.13 -2.81 -2.03
N GLY A 9 -18.50 -1.85 -2.72
CA GLY A 9 -18.19 -1.92 -4.12
C GLY A 9 -16.70 -2.22 -4.33
N VAL A 10 -16.38 -2.98 -5.37
CA VAL A 10 -15.00 -3.32 -5.74
C VAL A 10 -14.74 -2.87 -7.18
N VAL A 11 -13.69 -2.09 -7.43
CA VAL A 11 -13.21 -1.74 -8.77
C VAL A 11 -11.91 -2.48 -9.08
N GLY A 12 -11.81 -3.08 -10.29
CA GLY A 12 -10.75 -3.99 -10.68
C GLY A 12 -11.12 -5.45 -10.38
N ALA A 13 -12.00 -6.05 -11.18
CA ALA A 13 -12.67 -7.30 -10.90
C ALA A 13 -11.72 -8.48 -10.65
N ARG A 14 -10.62 -8.60 -11.41
CA ARG A 14 -9.70 -9.74 -11.30
C ARG A 14 -8.99 -9.77 -9.94
N ARG A 15 -8.36 -8.68 -9.52
CA ARG A 15 -7.69 -8.61 -8.21
C ARG A 15 -8.73 -8.51 -7.08
N GLY A 16 -9.82 -7.82 -7.34
CA GLY A 16 -10.93 -7.63 -6.40
C GLY A 16 -11.60 -8.91 -5.92
N LEU A 17 -11.48 -10.03 -6.66
CA LEU A 17 -12.01 -11.33 -6.20
C LEU A 17 -11.45 -11.77 -4.85
N GLY A 18 -10.18 -11.50 -4.55
CA GLY A 18 -9.60 -11.84 -3.24
C GLY A 18 -10.31 -11.12 -2.09
N PHE A 19 -10.64 -9.84 -2.28
CA PHE A 19 -11.42 -9.06 -1.31
C PHE A 19 -12.86 -9.56 -1.21
N SER A 20 -13.50 -9.75 -2.36
CA SER A 20 -14.90 -10.22 -2.42
C SER A 20 -15.07 -11.55 -1.73
N ALA A 21 -14.13 -12.49 -1.90
CA ALA A 21 -14.16 -13.80 -1.28
C ALA A 21 -14.17 -13.72 0.26
N VAL A 22 -13.45 -12.76 0.83
CA VAL A 22 -13.44 -12.54 2.27
C VAL A 22 -14.70 -11.80 2.75
N VAL A 23 -15.11 -10.74 2.02
CA VAL A 23 -16.26 -9.90 2.36
C VAL A 23 -17.55 -10.69 2.49
N GLN A 24 -17.75 -11.69 1.64
CA GLN A 24 -18.95 -12.56 1.65
C GLN A 24 -19.16 -13.30 2.97
N HIS A 25 -18.14 -13.45 3.79
CA HIS A 25 -18.20 -14.14 5.08
C HIS A 25 -18.26 -13.16 6.28
N MET A 26 -18.26 -11.84 6.04
CA MET A 26 -18.29 -10.85 7.11
C MET A 26 -19.71 -10.45 7.47
N GLN A 27 -20.03 -10.48 8.77
CA GLN A 27 -21.37 -10.12 9.27
C GLN A 27 -21.66 -8.63 9.06
N GLY A 28 -22.87 -8.33 8.57
CA GLY A 28 -23.36 -6.97 8.35
C GLY A 28 -22.60 -6.22 7.25
N VAL A 29 -22.06 -6.95 6.30
CA VAL A 29 -21.37 -6.45 5.11
C VAL A 29 -21.92 -7.15 3.89
N THR A 30 -22.15 -6.44 2.80
CA THR A 30 -22.67 -6.99 1.55
C THR A 30 -21.79 -6.59 0.39
N MET A 31 -21.39 -7.56 -0.46
CA MET A 31 -20.84 -7.30 -1.76
C MET A 31 -21.93 -6.73 -2.68
N TYR A 32 -21.89 -5.40 -2.86
CA TYR A 32 -22.96 -4.67 -3.54
C TYR A 32 -22.70 -4.47 -5.03
N ALA A 33 -21.48 -4.07 -5.39
CA ALA A 33 -21.15 -3.72 -6.77
C ALA A 33 -19.75 -4.21 -7.16
N LEU A 34 -19.59 -4.59 -8.43
CA LEU A 34 -18.31 -4.90 -9.07
C LEU A 34 -18.14 -4.00 -10.29
N CYS A 35 -16.95 -3.41 -10.47
CA CYS A 35 -16.62 -2.57 -11.62
C CYS A 35 -15.33 -3.04 -12.29
N ASP A 36 -15.30 -3.13 -13.60
CA ASP A 36 -14.09 -3.34 -14.42
C ASP A 36 -14.32 -2.70 -15.80
N MET A 37 -13.32 -2.10 -16.38
CA MET A 37 -13.42 -1.50 -17.73
C MET A 37 -13.85 -2.50 -18.80
N GLU A 38 -13.60 -3.80 -18.57
CA GLU A 38 -14.08 -4.88 -19.41
C GLU A 38 -15.38 -5.44 -18.82
N LEU A 39 -16.56 -4.96 -19.28
CA LEU A 39 -17.86 -5.37 -18.76
C LEU A 39 -18.07 -6.88 -18.78
N GLU A 40 -17.70 -7.55 -19.87
CA GLU A 40 -17.81 -9.02 -20.01
C GLU A 40 -17.05 -9.76 -18.92
N LYS A 41 -15.86 -9.24 -18.57
CA LYS A 41 -15.04 -9.79 -17.51
C LYS A 41 -15.69 -9.58 -16.13
N ALA A 42 -16.21 -8.40 -15.84
CA ALA A 42 -16.92 -8.11 -14.61
C ALA A 42 -18.18 -8.98 -14.47
N GLU A 43 -18.98 -9.13 -15.54
CA GLU A 43 -20.16 -10.01 -15.57
C GLU A 43 -19.79 -11.49 -15.32
N SER A 44 -18.71 -11.98 -15.94
CA SER A 44 -18.23 -13.36 -15.74
C SER A 44 -17.81 -13.66 -14.30
N LEU A 45 -17.45 -12.63 -13.52
CA LEU A 45 -16.99 -12.74 -12.13
C LEU A 45 -18.05 -12.37 -11.10
N LYS A 46 -19.21 -11.87 -11.54
CA LYS A 46 -20.31 -11.38 -10.69
C LYS A 46 -20.75 -12.37 -9.62
N GLU A 47 -21.11 -13.59 -10.04
CA GLU A 47 -21.57 -14.63 -9.10
C GLU A 47 -20.46 -15.02 -8.11
N LYS A 48 -19.26 -15.23 -8.61
CA LYS A 48 -18.10 -15.58 -7.77
C LYS A 48 -17.75 -14.48 -6.77
N ALA A 49 -17.89 -13.22 -7.16
CA ALA A 49 -17.72 -12.08 -6.28
C ALA A 49 -18.89 -11.89 -5.30
N GLY A 50 -20.04 -12.49 -5.53
CA GLY A 50 -21.26 -12.26 -4.77
C GLY A 50 -21.85 -10.87 -4.99
N ALA A 51 -21.51 -10.21 -6.12
CA ALA A 51 -21.93 -8.86 -6.40
C ALA A 51 -23.38 -8.79 -6.92
N LYS A 52 -24.13 -7.80 -6.43
CA LYS A 52 -25.50 -7.55 -6.86
C LYS A 52 -25.55 -6.85 -8.22
N TYR A 53 -24.67 -5.87 -8.42
CA TYR A 53 -24.60 -5.06 -9.62
C TYR A 53 -23.20 -5.11 -10.24
N VAL A 54 -23.14 -4.85 -11.57
CA VAL A 54 -21.89 -4.79 -12.34
C VAL A 54 -21.89 -3.51 -13.15
N PHE A 55 -20.72 -2.90 -13.27
CA PHE A 55 -20.50 -1.64 -14.01
C PHE A 55 -19.19 -1.74 -14.81
N ASP A 56 -19.15 -1.06 -15.96
CA ASP A 56 -17.94 -0.78 -16.76
C ASP A 56 -17.51 0.69 -16.66
N ASP A 57 -18.36 1.53 -16.10
CA ASP A 57 -18.13 2.94 -15.86
C ASP A 57 -17.97 3.24 -14.36
N PHE A 58 -16.86 3.87 -14.00
CA PHE A 58 -16.51 4.16 -12.60
C PHE A 58 -17.46 5.20 -11.97
N GLU A 59 -17.94 6.19 -12.73
CA GLU A 59 -18.85 7.21 -12.22
C GLU A 59 -20.20 6.59 -11.85
N GLN A 60 -20.74 5.72 -12.69
CA GLN A 60 -21.96 4.98 -12.37
C GLN A 60 -21.78 4.05 -11.17
N PHE A 61 -20.62 3.36 -11.09
CA PHE A 61 -20.28 2.51 -9.98
C PHE A 61 -20.23 3.27 -8.66
N ILE A 62 -19.57 4.44 -8.63
CA ILE A 62 -19.40 5.18 -7.37
C ILE A 62 -20.71 5.83 -6.90
N GLU A 63 -21.66 6.07 -7.82
CA GLU A 63 -22.98 6.62 -7.54
C GLU A 63 -24.06 5.58 -7.25
N CYS A 64 -23.75 4.28 -7.38
CA CYS A 64 -24.74 3.21 -7.19
C CYS A 64 -25.20 3.02 -5.74
N GLY A 65 -24.61 3.74 -4.79
CA GLY A 65 -25.00 3.73 -3.39
C GLY A 65 -24.18 2.79 -2.51
N ILE A 66 -22.91 2.56 -2.83
CA ILE A 66 -21.94 1.89 -1.95
C ILE A 66 -21.55 2.78 -0.76
N ASP A 67 -21.21 2.15 0.35
CA ASP A 67 -20.69 2.83 1.55
C ASP A 67 -19.15 2.75 1.59
N VAL A 68 -18.56 1.74 0.94
CA VAL A 68 -17.11 1.49 0.84
C VAL A 68 -16.74 1.17 -0.60
N ALA A 69 -15.69 1.80 -1.10
CA ALA A 69 -15.03 1.46 -2.35
C ALA A 69 -13.72 0.72 -2.06
N VAL A 70 -13.60 -0.52 -2.53
CA VAL A 70 -12.32 -1.26 -2.58
C VAL A 70 -11.70 -1.00 -3.93
N ILE A 71 -10.55 -0.34 -3.96
CA ILE A 71 -9.83 0.01 -5.17
C ILE A 71 -8.76 -1.05 -5.42
N ALA A 72 -8.96 -1.85 -6.46
CA ALA A 72 -8.09 -2.95 -6.87
C ALA A 72 -7.74 -2.89 -8.37
N SER A 73 -7.88 -1.72 -8.97
CA SER A 73 -7.47 -1.36 -10.34
C SER A 73 -5.94 -1.32 -10.47
N PRO A 74 -5.38 -1.06 -11.67
CA PRO A 74 -3.95 -0.76 -11.80
C PRO A 74 -3.52 0.49 -11.00
N PRO A 75 -2.26 0.53 -10.50
CA PRO A 75 -1.79 1.59 -9.58
C PRO A 75 -1.97 3.03 -10.06
N GLU A 76 -1.89 3.26 -11.37
CA GLU A 76 -2.08 4.57 -11.98
C GLU A 76 -3.47 5.18 -11.79
N PHE A 77 -4.46 4.37 -11.42
CA PHE A 77 -5.84 4.82 -11.18
C PHE A 77 -6.17 4.97 -9.69
N HIS A 78 -5.33 4.47 -8.77
CA HIS A 78 -5.66 4.40 -7.35
C HIS A 78 -6.04 5.75 -6.76
N VAL A 79 -5.23 6.78 -7.01
CA VAL A 79 -5.42 8.11 -6.39
C VAL A 79 -6.66 8.79 -6.94
N GLN A 80 -6.85 8.81 -8.26
CA GLN A 80 -8.03 9.44 -8.86
C GLN A 80 -9.32 8.80 -8.33
N GLN A 81 -9.38 7.47 -8.32
CA GLN A 81 -10.55 6.73 -7.81
C GLN A 81 -10.76 6.94 -6.31
N ALA A 82 -9.69 6.98 -5.52
CA ALA A 82 -9.78 7.26 -4.09
C ALA A 82 -10.29 8.68 -3.81
N VAL A 83 -9.77 9.67 -4.53
CA VAL A 83 -10.18 11.08 -4.40
C VAL A 83 -11.65 11.25 -4.75
N ASP A 84 -12.13 10.63 -5.82
CA ASP A 84 -13.52 10.71 -6.25
C ASP A 84 -14.47 10.05 -5.25
N ALA A 85 -14.07 8.91 -4.65
CA ALA A 85 -14.80 8.26 -3.56
C ALA A 85 -14.85 9.14 -2.30
N LEU A 86 -13.70 9.64 -1.87
CA LEU A 86 -13.58 10.47 -0.66
C LEU A 86 -14.39 11.77 -0.76
N ARG A 87 -14.44 12.41 -1.92
CA ARG A 87 -15.27 13.60 -2.20
C ARG A 87 -16.76 13.34 -2.00
N ARG A 88 -17.18 12.10 -2.23
CA ARG A 88 -18.57 11.64 -2.03
C ARG A 88 -18.83 11.08 -0.62
N ASN A 89 -17.83 11.17 0.28
CA ASN A 89 -17.83 10.57 1.60
C ASN A 89 -18.04 9.05 1.59
N ILE A 90 -17.51 8.37 0.57
CA ILE A 90 -17.42 6.92 0.48
C ILE A 90 -16.08 6.51 1.08
N HIS A 91 -16.10 5.56 2.02
CA HIS A 91 -14.89 5.02 2.63
C HIS A 91 -14.05 4.26 1.61
N VAL A 92 -12.71 4.32 1.73
CA VAL A 92 -11.80 3.75 0.74
C VAL A 92 -10.87 2.73 1.38
N LEU A 93 -10.83 1.53 0.82
CA LEU A 93 -9.79 0.53 1.03
C LEU A 93 -9.03 0.37 -0.30
N SER A 94 -7.81 0.92 -0.39
CA SER A 94 -7.05 0.94 -1.65
C SER A 94 -5.93 -0.08 -1.66
N GLU A 95 -5.81 -0.84 -2.75
CA GLU A 95 -4.66 -1.69 -3.02
C GLU A 95 -3.35 -0.89 -3.05
N VAL A 96 -2.27 -1.62 -2.88
CA VAL A 96 -0.90 -1.10 -2.92
C VAL A 96 -0.40 -0.88 -4.35
N PRO A 97 0.46 0.12 -4.53
CA PRO A 97 0.86 1.18 -3.59
C PRO A 97 -0.22 2.25 -3.45
N ALA A 98 -0.17 3.04 -2.38
CA ALA A 98 -1.14 4.12 -2.15
C ALA A 98 -1.13 5.16 -3.28
N THR A 99 0.05 5.45 -3.83
CA THR A 99 0.28 6.49 -4.86
C THR A 99 1.32 6.02 -5.86
N HIS A 100 1.26 6.54 -7.07
CA HIS A 100 2.18 6.24 -8.17
C HIS A 100 3.21 7.35 -8.43
N THR A 101 2.92 8.56 -7.98
CA THR A 101 3.80 9.73 -8.11
C THR A 101 3.92 10.49 -6.79
N ILE A 102 4.97 11.32 -6.68
CA ILE A 102 5.17 12.19 -5.51
C ILE A 102 4.01 13.19 -5.36
N ASN A 103 3.52 13.75 -6.45
CA ASN A 103 2.40 14.71 -6.41
C ASN A 103 1.12 14.07 -5.88
N GLU A 104 0.85 12.84 -6.26
CA GLU A 104 -0.30 12.08 -5.78
C GLU A 104 -0.26 11.85 -4.27
N CYS A 105 0.92 11.80 -3.63
CA CYS A 105 1.01 11.73 -2.17
C CYS A 105 0.32 12.92 -1.50
N PHE A 106 0.51 14.11 -2.05
CA PHE A 106 -0.10 15.33 -1.52
C PHE A 106 -1.58 15.43 -1.89
N GLU A 107 -1.95 15.03 -3.11
CA GLU A 107 -3.34 15.02 -3.56
C GLU A 107 -4.20 14.09 -2.70
N LEU A 108 -3.79 12.85 -2.52
CA LEU A 108 -4.48 11.87 -1.68
C LEU A 108 -4.56 12.33 -0.22
N LEU A 109 -3.46 12.87 0.33
CA LEU A 109 -3.42 13.41 1.68
C LEU A 109 -4.49 14.50 1.88
N GLN A 110 -4.59 15.45 0.94
CA GLN A 110 -5.58 16.52 1.03
C GLN A 110 -7.02 16.00 0.88
N ALA A 111 -7.25 15.03 -0.01
CA ALA A 111 -8.56 14.43 -0.17
C ALA A 111 -9.03 13.72 1.12
N VAL A 112 -8.14 12.94 1.75
CA VAL A 112 -8.44 12.26 3.02
C VAL A 112 -8.72 13.27 4.13
N ARG A 113 -7.91 14.33 4.26
CA ARG A 113 -8.11 15.38 5.28
C ARG A 113 -9.39 16.18 5.11
N SER A 114 -9.87 16.28 3.86
CA SER A 114 -11.08 17.05 3.51
C SER A 114 -12.35 16.20 3.57
N SER A 115 -12.22 14.89 3.69
CA SER A 115 -13.34 13.94 3.72
C SER A 115 -13.75 13.58 5.16
N LYS A 116 -15.00 13.17 5.32
CA LYS A 116 -15.48 12.50 6.55
C LYS A 116 -15.33 10.98 6.47
N ALA A 117 -15.01 10.46 5.28
CA ALA A 117 -14.81 9.04 5.08
C ALA A 117 -13.42 8.59 5.53
N GLN A 118 -13.29 7.32 5.89
CA GLN A 118 -12.03 6.70 6.24
C GLN A 118 -11.29 6.25 4.97
N TYR A 119 -9.97 6.35 4.99
CA TYR A 119 -9.07 5.77 3.99
C TYR A 119 -8.11 4.80 4.66
N MET A 120 -7.97 3.61 4.10
CA MET A 120 -6.96 2.63 4.51
C MET A 120 -6.23 2.07 3.30
N LEU A 121 -4.91 1.88 3.42
CA LEU A 121 -4.13 1.11 2.45
C LEU A 121 -4.30 -0.38 2.74
N ALA A 122 -4.63 -1.16 1.71
CA ALA A 122 -4.80 -2.61 1.78
C ALA A 122 -3.45 -3.35 1.74
N GLU A 123 -2.55 -3.01 2.67
CA GLU A 123 -1.24 -3.64 2.78
C GLU A 123 -1.32 -4.93 3.60
N ASN A 124 -1.56 -6.02 2.92
CA ASN A 124 -1.83 -7.32 3.51
C ASN A 124 -0.61 -7.96 4.19
N TYR A 125 0.63 -7.63 3.81
CA TYR A 125 1.83 -8.20 4.47
C TYR A 125 1.99 -7.75 5.91
N ARG A 126 1.50 -6.56 6.28
CA ARG A 126 1.41 -6.14 7.66
C ARG A 126 0.57 -7.10 8.52
N TYR A 127 -0.40 -7.78 7.91
CA TYR A 127 -1.29 -8.73 8.55
C TYR A 127 -0.86 -10.19 8.40
N ALA A 128 0.38 -10.46 8.01
CA ALA A 128 0.94 -11.80 8.08
C ALA A 128 1.12 -12.20 9.55
N THR A 129 0.77 -13.45 9.89
CA THR A 129 0.84 -13.98 11.28
C THR A 129 2.22 -13.81 11.88
N GLU A 130 3.27 -14.02 11.10
CA GLU A 130 4.65 -13.83 11.49
C GLU A 130 4.97 -12.37 11.83
N VAL A 131 4.46 -11.43 11.02
CA VAL A 131 4.65 -9.99 11.23
C VAL A 131 3.98 -9.53 12.53
N GLU A 132 2.77 -10.03 12.79
CA GLU A 132 2.06 -9.76 14.04
C GLU A 132 2.81 -10.33 15.26
N LEU A 133 3.33 -11.56 15.14
CA LEU A 133 4.09 -12.18 16.24
C LEU A 133 5.36 -11.38 16.57
N VAL A 134 6.12 -10.96 15.56
CA VAL A 134 7.30 -10.11 15.78
C VAL A 134 6.90 -8.78 16.43
N ARG A 135 5.80 -8.13 15.98
CA ARG A 135 5.29 -6.90 16.59
C ARG A 135 5.00 -7.07 18.08
N ARG A 136 4.37 -8.18 18.46
CA ARG A 136 4.06 -8.45 19.89
C ARG A 136 5.31 -8.66 20.73
N LEU A 137 6.31 -9.33 20.18
CA LEU A 137 7.61 -9.47 20.83
C LEU A 137 8.34 -8.12 20.96
N VAL A 138 8.21 -7.22 19.97
CA VAL A 138 8.74 -5.85 20.08
C VAL A 138 8.02 -5.08 21.18
N LEU A 139 6.68 -5.13 21.24
CA LEU A 139 5.90 -4.47 22.27
C LEU A 139 6.17 -4.98 23.69
N ASP A 140 6.52 -6.28 23.82
CA ASP A 140 6.98 -6.88 25.09
C ASP A 140 8.43 -6.48 25.44
N GLY A 141 9.08 -5.67 24.62
CA GLY A 141 10.45 -5.20 24.87
C GLY A 141 11.55 -6.24 24.63
N ARG A 142 11.23 -7.40 24.01
CA ARG A 142 12.18 -8.49 23.79
C ARG A 142 13.37 -8.08 22.91
N PHE A 143 13.16 -7.15 22.00
CA PHE A 143 14.20 -6.62 21.12
C PHE A 143 15.00 -5.46 21.71
N GLY A 144 14.53 -4.82 22.79
CA GLY A 144 15.11 -3.58 23.30
C GLY A 144 14.94 -2.42 22.31
N ASP A 145 15.94 -1.52 22.23
CA ASP A 145 15.91 -0.40 21.29
C ASP A 145 16.26 -0.89 19.87
N LEU A 146 15.34 -0.69 18.94
CA LEU A 146 15.53 -1.06 17.54
C LEU A 146 16.51 -0.10 16.85
N TYR A 147 17.41 -0.62 16.02
CA TYR A 147 18.38 0.21 15.28
C TYR A 147 18.57 -0.18 13.82
N TYR A 148 18.17 -1.40 13.41
CA TYR A 148 18.34 -1.89 12.05
C TYR A 148 17.19 -2.80 11.63
N ALA A 149 16.79 -2.72 10.34
CA ALA A 149 15.87 -3.66 9.73
C ALA A 149 16.14 -3.86 8.24
N GLU A 150 15.69 -4.99 7.71
CA GLU A 150 15.61 -5.26 6.28
C GLU A 150 14.19 -5.64 5.88
N GLY A 151 13.75 -5.16 4.71
CA GLY A 151 12.53 -5.62 4.07
C GLY A 151 12.80 -5.87 2.58
N ALA A 152 12.50 -7.09 2.11
CA ALA A 152 12.67 -7.41 0.70
C ALA A 152 11.41 -8.05 0.13
N TYR A 153 10.98 -7.55 -1.03
CA TYR A 153 9.96 -8.12 -1.88
C TYR A 153 10.63 -8.71 -3.12
N ILE A 154 10.68 -10.05 -3.20
CA ILE A 154 11.36 -10.77 -4.27
C ILE A 154 10.32 -11.62 -4.99
N HIS A 155 9.85 -11.12 -6.11
CA HIS A 155 8.75 -11.72 -6.86
C HIS A 155 9.14 -11.88 -8.33
N ASP A 156 9.10 -13.10 -8.85
CA ASP A 156 9.24 -13.32 -10.29
C ASP A 156 7.97 -12.85 -11.02
N CYS A 157 7.99 -11.60 -11.48
CA CYS A 157 6.88 -10.99 -12.20
C CYS A 157 6.88 -11.26 -13.71
N ARG A 158 7.83 -12.03 -14.24
CA ARG A 158 7.98 -12.24 -15.69
C ARG A 158 6.71 -12.82 -16.31
N ASN A 159 6.07 -13.79 -15.65
CA ASN A 159 4.85 -14.45 -16.15
C ASN A 159 3.57 -13.60 -16.04
N ILE A 160 3.62 -12.46 -15.32
CA ILE A 160 2.46 -11.58 -15.12
C ILE A 160 2.64 -10.21 -15.76
N ARG A 161 3.72 -10.02 -16.53
CA ARG A 161 3.95 -8.81 -17.35
C ARG A 161 3.16 -8.78 -18.63
N ARG A 162 2.66 -9.96 -19.05
CA ARG A 162 1.70 -10.08 -20.15
C ARG A 162 0.44 -10.74 -19.66
N ASP A 163 -0.68 -10.32 -20.20
CA ASP A 163 -1.96 -10.99 -20.01
C ASP A 163 -2.06 -12.29 -20.85
N ALA A 164 -3.19 -12.98 -20.74
CA ALA A 164 -3.43 -14.22 -21.51
C ALA A 164 -3.44 -14.01 -23.03
N ASN A 165 -3.64 -12.78 -23.50
CA ASN A 165 -3.64 -12.40 -24.92
C ASN A 165 -2.27 -11.90 -25.39
N GLY A 166 -1.27 -11.85 -24.50
CA GLY A 166 0.07 -11.39 -24.78
C GLY A 166 0.26 -9.88 -24.69
N HIS A 167 -0.74 -9.09 -24.29
CA HIS A 167 -0.63 -7.64 -24.08
C HIS A 167 0.17 -7.34 -22.82
N LEU A 168 0.94 -6.24 -22.86
CA LEU A 168 1.71 -5.80 -21.70
C LEU A 168 0.76 -5.32 -20.58
N THR A 169 0.96 -5.84 -19.39
CA THR A 169 0.29 -5.34 -18.19
C THR A 169 1.04 -4.13 -17.62
N TRP A 170 0.44 -3.42 -16.67
CA TRP A 170 1.07 -2.30 -15.96
C TRP A 170 2.44 -2.67 -15.37
N ARG A 171 2.64 -3.93 -14.95
CA ARG A 171 3.91 -4.42 -14.40
C ARG A 171 5.09 -4.38 -15.39
N ALA A 172 4.83 -4.45 -16.68
CA ALA A 172 5.86 -4.33 -17.72
C ALA A 172 6.30 -2.87 -17.94
N ASN A 173 5.43 -1.93 -17.60
CA ASN A 173 5.64 -0.49 -17.77
C ASN A 173 5.95 0.23 -16.46
N TYR A 174 6.02 -0.48 -15.33
CA TYR A 174 6.29 0.10 -14.02
C TYR A 174 7.73 0.66 -14.00
N PRO A 175 7.93 1.97 -13.76
CA PRO A 175 9.22 2.61 -14.06
C PRO A 175 10.38 2.09 -13.22
N SER A 176 10.11 1.64 -11.99
CA SER A 176 11.13 1.15 -11.05
C SER A 176 10.49 0.22 -10.03
N GLN A 177 11.16 -0.89 -9.72
CA GLN A 177 10.63 -1.88 -8.77
C GLN A 177 10.47 -1.30 -7.35
N ILE A 178 11.34 -0.36 -6.96
CA ILE A 178 11.29 0.24 -5.60
C ILE A 178 10.03 1.08 -5.36
N MET A 179 9.33 1.52 -6.40
CA MET A 179 8.04 2.19 -6.24
C MET A 179 6.98 1.25 -5.63
N TYR A 180 7.24 -0.06 -5.64
CA TYR A 180 6.41 -1.09 -5.04
C TYR A 180 6.98 -1.58 -3.69
N CYS A 181 7.56 -0.67 -2.91
CA CYS A 181 8.24 -0.98 -1.64
C CYS A 181 7.29 -1.20 -0.46
N THR A 182 6.00 -1.02 -0.62
CA THR A 182 5.00 -1.12 0.46
C THR A 182 5.07 -2.44 1.21
N HIS A 183 5.14 -3.55 0.49
CA HIS A 183 5.28 -4.89 1.09
C HIS A 183 6.57 -5.08 1.90
N SER A 184 7.63 -4.35 1.55
CA SER A 184 8.91 -4.39 2.27
C SER A 184 8.90 -3.48 3.48
N LEU A 185 8.31 -2.27 3.37
CA LEU A 185 8.37 -1.25 4.41
C LEU A 185 7.24 -1.34 5.44
N ALA A 186 6.04 -1.74 5.04
CA ALA A 186 4.91 -1.71 5.96
C ALA A 186 5.08 -2.65 7.17
N PRO A 187 5.58 -3.91 7.04
CA PRO A 187 5.93 -4.72 8.19
C PRO A 187 7.00 -4.09 9.08
N VAL A 188 8.07 -3.57 8.49
CA VAL A 188 9.16 -2.91 9.22
C VAL A 188 8.66 -1.68 9.97
N ASN A 189 7.89 -0.81 9.30
CA ASN A 189 7.29 0.36 9.93
C ASN A 189 6.34 -0.03 11.07
N TYR A 190 5.58 -1.12 10.90
CA TYR A 190 4.70 -1.64 11.94
C TYR A 190 5.47 -2.08 13.19
N TRP A 191 6.59 -2.74 13.03
CA TRP A 191 7.45 -3.11 14.14
C TRP A 191 8.03 -1.89 14.86
N TRP A 192 8.28 -0.81 14.12
CA TRP A 192 8.85 0.45 14.62
C TRP A 192 7.78 1.53 14.94
N ASP A 193 6.59 1.10 15.28
CA ASP A 193 5.46 1.97 15.63
C ASP A 193 5.11 3.06 14.61
N ASN A 194 5.27 2.73 13.32
CA ASN A 194 5.14 3.61 12.17
C ASN A 194 6.08 4.85 12.24
N CYS A 195 7.23 4.70 12.88
CA CYS A 195 8.29 5.69 12.91
C CYS A 195 8.58 6.21 11.50
N ARG A 196 8.59 7.52 11.33
CA ARG A 196 8.62 8.18 10.02
C ARG A 196 9.97 7.99 9.33
N ILE A 197 9.96 7.62 8.05
CA ILE A 197 11.14 7.64 7.19
C ILE A 197 11.48 9.10 6.85
N THR A 198 12.72 9.50 7.11
CA THR A 198 13.18 10.87 6.94
C THR A 198 14.04 11.10 5.71
N THR A 199 14.83 10.07 5.32
CA THR A 199 15.79 10.18 4.22
C THR A 199 15.92 8.83 3.53
N VAL A 200 16.11 8.86 2.22
CA VAL A 200 16.35 7.66 1.42
C VAL A 200 17.50 7.87 0.41
N ILE A 201 18.21 6.80 0.11
CA ILE A 201 19.17 6.67 -0.98
C ILE A 201 18.70 5.49 -1.83
N GLY A 202 18.52 5.67 -3.14
CA GLY A 202 18.08 4.64 -4.06
C GLY A 202 19.14 4.29 -5.11
N GLN A 203 19.23 3.00 -5.44
CA GLN A 203 20.06 2.49 -6.52
C GLN A 203 19.37 1.30 -7.22
N ASP A 204 19.74 1.04 -8.47
CA ASP A 204 19.19 -0.09 -9.24
C ASP A 204 20.25 -0.86 -10.03
N THR A 205 19.84 -1.95 -10.64
CA THR A 205 20.69 -2.81 -11.47
C THR A 205 20.83 -2.32 -12.92
N GLY A 206 20.25 -1.17 -13.26
CA GLY A 206 20.16 -0.67 -14.63
C GLY A 206 19.06 -1.37 -15.45
N PRO A 207 19.13 -1.29 -16.77
CA PRO A 207 18.10 -1.80 -17.69
C PRO A 207 17.77 -3.27 -17.47
N ASN A 208 16.51 -3.61 -17.70
CA ASN A 208 16.04 -4.99 -17.63
C ASN A 208 16.84 -5.91 -18.57
N ARG A 209 17.31 -7.05 -18.05
CA ARG A 209 18.16 -8.01 -18.75
C ARG A 209 17.40 -9.11 -19.48
N TYR A 210 16.13 -9.30 -19.15
CA TYR A 210 15.33 -10.40 -19.69
C TYR A 210 14.56 -10.01 -20.95
N GLU A 211 13.97 -8.82 -20.95
CA GLU A 211 13.21 -8.29 -22.08
C GLU A 211 13.36 -6.77 -22.12
N LYS A 212 12.98 -6.16 -23.25
CA LYS A 212 13.01 -4.69 -23.41
C LYS A 212 11.81 -4.03 -22.71
N TYR A 213 11.64 -4.29 -21.42
CA TYR A 213 10.67 -3.58 -20.58
C TYR A 213 11.24 -2.24 -20.12
N ARG A 214 10.35 -1.32 -19.76
CA ARG A 214 10.76 -0.02 -19.18
C ARG A 214 11.24 -0.12 -17.73
N THR A 215 10.88 -1.19 -17.05
CA THR A 215 11.30 -1.46 -15.66
C THR A 215 12.71 -2.02 -15.61
N ASN A 216 13.41 -1.83 -14.49
CA ASN A 216 14.68 -2.49 -14.17
C ASN A 216 14.46 -3.89 -13.55
N ASP A 217 15.55 -4.61 -13.26
CA ASP A 217 15.46 -5.95 -12.65
C ASP A 217 15.24 -5.88 -11.15
N CYS A 218 16.09 -5.14 -10.45
CA CYS A 218 16.10 -5.03 -9.00
C CYS A 218 16.50 -3.63 -8.56
N ASP A 219 15.83 -3.13 -7.53
CA ASP A 219 16.17 -1.89 -6.85
C ASP A 219 16.50 -2.15 -5.38
N VAL A 220 17.37 -1.31 -4.84
CA VAL A 220 17.65 -1.25 -3.40
C VAL A 220 17.54 0.21 -2.94
N ALA A 221 16.91 0.42 -1.80
CA ALA A 221 16.93 1.69 -1.08
C ALA A 221 17.52 1.50 0.32
N LEU A 222 18.32 2.49 0.74
CA LEU A 222 18.75 2.67 2.11
C LEU A 222 17.94 3.80 2.71
N ALA A 223 17.14 3.50 3.71
CA ALA A 223 16.26 4.44 4.37
C ALA A 223 16.71 4.69 5.82
N ARG A 224 16.46 5.89 6.32
CA ARG A 224 16.64 6.27 7.71
C ARG A 224 15.32 6.77 8.27
N ASN A 225 14.95 6.31 9.45
CA ASN A 225 13.79 6.84 10.16
C ASN A 225 14.17 7.96 11.15
N GLU A 226 13.18 8.56 11.80
CA GLU A 226 13.40 9.68 12.74
C GLU A 226 14.10 9.26 14.04
N ASP A 227 14.01 7.97 14.43
CA ASP A 227 14.77 7.40 15.56
C ASP A 227 16.20 7.01 15.17
N LEU A 228 16.69 7.47 14.02
CA LEU A 228 18.00 7.17 13.47
C LEU A 228 18.23 5.70 13.08
N GLY A 229 17.18 4.89 13.09
CA GLY A 229 17.23 3.49 12.64
C GLY A 229 17.53 3.41 11.14
N LEU A 230 18.29 2.41 10.75
CA LEU A 230 18.69 2.14 9.37
C LEU A 230 17.88 0.98 8.80
N ILE A 231 17.31 1.18 7.60
CA ILE A 231 16.45 0.19 6.96
C ILE A 231 16.94 -0.06 5.53
N ILE A 232 17.17 -1.31 5.18
CA ILE A 232 17.43 -1.73 3.80
C ILE A 232 16.13 -2.25 3.19
N VAL A 233 15.80 -1.70 2.01
CA VAL A 233 14.62 -2.10 1.24
C VAL A 233 15.08 -2.63 -0.11
N ARG A 234 14.64 -3.84 -0.47
CA ARG A 234 14.89 -4.44 -1.79
C ARG A 234 13.57 -4.76 -2.48
N ALA A 235 13.46 -4.37 -3.75
CA ALA A 235 12.38 -4.78 -4.62
C ALA A 235 12.97 -5.44 -5.88
N ASP A 236 12.61 -6.70 -6.14
CA ASP A 236 13.18 -7.52 -7.21
C ASP A 236 12.05 -8.23 -7.96
N GLY A 237 11.74 -7.75 -9.15
CA GLY A 237 10.65 -8.27 -9.98
C GLY A 237 11.10 -9.29 -11.03
N ASN A 238 12.38 -9.67 -11.07
CA ASN A 238 12.95 -10.53 -12.10
C ASN A 238 13.75 -11.72 -11.58
N SER A 239 13.79 -11.92 -10.28
CA SER A 239 14.54 -13.02 -9.70
C SER A 239 13.93 -14.38 -10.10
N PRO A 240 14.68 -15.26 -10.80
CA PRO A 240 14.20 -16.58 -11.25
C PRO A 240 14.19 -17.63 -10.12
N ARG A 241 14.30 -17.20 -8.88
CA ARG A 241 14.30 -18.09 -7.70
C ARG A 241 12.89 -18.63 -7.41
N PRO A 242 12.76 -19.76 -6.70
CA PRO A 242 11.48 -20.18 -6.16
C PRO A 242 10.78 -19.03 -5.42
N HIS A 243 9.48 -18.97 -5.56
CA HIS A 243 8.67 -17.85 -5.07
C HIS A 243 8.82 -17.67 -3.56
N GLN A 244 9.30 -16.51 -3.16
CA GLN A 244 9.41 -16.06 -1.77
C GLN A 244 9.27 -14.55 -1.75
N MET A 245 8.03 -14.10 -1.56
CA MET A 245 7.74 -12.66 -1.63
C MET A 245 8.31 -11.88 -0.45
N ASN A 246 8.42 -12.50 0.74
CA ASN A 246 8.79 -11.80 1.96
C ASN A 246 10.16 -12.25 2.45
N LYS A 247 11.00 -11.29 2.75
CA LYS A 247 12.22 -11.51 3.48
C LYS A 247 12.45 -10.31 4.39
N PHE A 248 12.56 -10.57 5.69
CA PHE A 248 12.71 -9.54 6.70
C PHE A 248 13.81 -9.89 7.69
N ALA A 249 14.44 -8.85 8.23
CA ALA A 249 15.30 -8.92 9.40
C ALA A 249 15.02 -7.74 10.31
N LEU A 250 15.16 -7.93 11.62
CA LEU A 250 15.02 -6.88 12.63
C LEU A 250 16.09 -7.04 13.68
N GLN A 251 16.75 -5.94 14.08
CA GLN A 251 17.74 -5.95 15.14
C GLN A 251 17.49 -4.83 16.14
N GLY A 252 17.62 -5.21 17.39
CA GLY A 252 17.58 -4.30 18.53
C GLY A 252 18.66 -4.66 19.54
N THR A 253 18.77 -3.89 20.61
CA THR A 253 19.79 -4.05 21.65
C THR A 253 19.57 -5.31 22.50
N GLY A 254 18.38 -5.88 22.51
CA GLY A 254 17.99 -7.07 23.30
C GLY A 254 17.72 -8.32 22.47
N GLY A 255 17.67 -8.23 21.15
CA GLY A 255 17.37 -9.37 20.30
C GLY A 255 17.37 -9.08 18.82
N CYS A 256 17.28 -10.14 18.04
CA CYS A 256 17.18 -10.05 16.60
C CYS A 256 16.21 -11.11 16.02
N TYR A 257 15.72 -10.83 14.84
CA TYR A 257 14.82 -11.68 14.07
C TYR A 257 15.33 -11.82 12.64
N GLU A 258 15.27 -13.02 12.09
CA GLU A 258 15.54 -13.34 10.70
C GLU A 258 14.39 -14.19 10.14
N SER A 259 13.75 -13.73 9.08
CA SER A 259 12.83 -14.59 8.32
C SER A 259 13.59 -15.67 7.56
N GLY A 260 12.92 -16.77 7.19
CA GLY A 260 13.49 -17.79 6.32
C GLY A 260 14.02 -17.18 5.02
N ARG A 261 15.26 -17.57 4.62
CA ARG A 261 15.95 -17.02 3.44
C ARG A 261 15.56 -17.71 2.15
N VAL A 262 15.12 -18.95 2.26
CA VAL A 262 14.65 -19.78 1.15
C VAL A 262 13.30 -20.42 1.48
N HIS A 263 12.57 -20.83 0.46
CA HIS A 263 11.25 -21.45 0.64
C HIS A 263 11.36 -22.72 1.52
N GLY A 264 10.50 -22.77 2.55
CA GLY A 264 10.47 -23.88 3.51
C GLY A 264 11.41 -23.73 4.71
N GLU A 265 12.27 -22.72 4.74
CA GLU A 265 13.07 -22.39 5.90
C GLU A 265 12.22 -21.62 6.93
N GLN A 266 12.35 -21.99 8.20
CA GLN A 266 11.62 -21.31 9.27
C GLN A 266 12.29 -20.00 9.67
N SER A 267 11.48 -19.08 10.18
CA SER A 267 11.95 -17.83 10.77
C SER A 267 12.47 -18.04 12.19
N ASN A 268 13.50 -17.31 12.55
CA ASN A 268 14.19 -17.48 13.83
C ASN A 268 14.34 -16.15 14.58
N VAL A 269 14.42 -16.25 15.89
CA VAL A 269 14.74 -15.15 16.80
C VAL A 269 15.90 -15.54 17.71
N TYR A 270 16.62 -14.52 18.16
CA TYR A 270 17.61 -14.64 19.22
C TYR A 270 17.38 -13.52 20.21
N PHE A 271 17.33 -13.85 21.50
CA PHE A 271 17.20 -12.85 22.56
C PHE A 271 18.39 -12.92 23.52
N SER A 272 18.90 -11.72 23.83
CA SER A 272 20.01 -11.52 24.77
C SER A 272 19.54 -10.60 25.90
N PRO A 273 18.89 -11.15 26.93
CA PRO A 273 18.38 -10.34 28.04
C PRO A 273 19.50 -9.51 28.69
N GLY A 274 19.29 -8.20 28.79
CA GLY A 274 20.26 -7.27 29.35
C GLY A 274 21.46 -6.97 28.44
N GLY A 275 21.37 -7.29 27.13
CA GLY A 275 22.39 -6.94 26.13
C GLY A 275 23.74 -7.65 26.32
N LYS A 276 23.78 -8.73 27.10
CA LYS A 276 25.00 -9.49 27.33
C LYS A 276 25.16 -10.58 26.29
N THR A 277 26.33 -10.63 25.66
CA THR A 277 26.68 -11.75 24.77
C THR A 277 26.63 -13.06 25.56
N ASN A 278 25.83 -14.01 25.09
CA ASN A 278 25.85 -15.37 25.57
C ASN A 278 26.44 -16.29 24.49
N PRO A 279 27.70 -16.78 24.64
CA PRO A 279 28.34 -17.62 23.63
C PRO A 279 27.62 -18.95 23.38
N GLU A 280 26.80 -19.40 24.33
CA GLU A 280 26.04 -20.65 24.25
C GLU A 280 24.61 -20.44 23.71
N ALA A 281 24.22 -19.20 23.49
CA ALA A 281 22.88 -18.90 23.00
C ALA A 281 22.73 -19.30 21.51
N ALA A 282 21.64 -19.95 21.22
CA ALA A 282 21.27 -20.39 19.88
C ALA A 282 20.06 -19.61 19.35
N TRP A 283 19.95 -19.55 18.04
CA TRP A 283 18.72 -19.14 17.39
C TRP A 283 17.57 -20.09 17.74
N GLU A 284 16.43 -19.52 18.02
CA GLU A 284 15.19 -20.25 18.30
C GLU A 284 14.16 -20.03 17.19
N PRO A 285 13.36 -21.05 16.85
CA PRO A 285 12.24 -20.86 15.95
C PRO A 285 11.28 -19.80 16.48
N LEU A 286 10.96 -18.80 15.66
CA LEU A 286 9.99 -17.76 16.02
C LEU A 286 8.66 -18.36 16.49
N ASN A 287 8.23 -19.47 15.86
CA ASN A 287 6.95 -20.11 16.17
C ASN A 287 6.88 -20.68 17.61
N ASN A 288 7.99 -20.84 18.31
CA ASN A 288 7.98 -21.23 19.73
C ASN A 288 7.22 -20.21 20.60
N TYR A 289 7.14 -18.96 20.15
CA TYR A 289 6.50 -17.85 20.86
C TYR A 289 5.04 -17.63 20.47
N ALA A 290 4.56 -18.30 19.40
CA ALA A 290 3.23 -18.03 18.86
C ALA A 290 2.12 -18.21 19.89
N LYS A 291 2.15 -19.32 20.64
CA LYS A 291 1.10 -19.64 21.62
C LYS A 291 0.99 -18.62 22.76
N ASP A 292 2.13 -18.03 23.17
CA ASP A 292 2.17 -17.12 24.30
C ASP A 292 1.88 -15.67 23.92
N TYR A 293 2.09 -15.31 22.66
CA TYR A 293 2.00 -13.92 22.18
C TYR A 293 0.86 -13.64 21.23
N LEU A 294 0.42 -14.62 20.41
CA LEU A 294 -0.68 -14.40 19.50
C LEU A 294 -2.04 -14.60 20.17
N PRO A 295 -3.03 -13.75 19.90
CA PRO A 295 -4.41 -13.99 20.30
C PRO A 295 -4.97 -15.26 19.66
N ASP A 296 -5.97 -15.86 20.31
CA ASP A 296 -6.60 -17.10 19.83
C ASP A 296 -7.13 -16.99 18.39
N GLU A 297 -7.68 -15.84 18.00
CA GLU A 297 -8.15 -15.59 16.63
C GLU A 297 -7.06 -15.67 15.56
N TRP A 298 -5.78 -15.41 15.92
CA TRP A 298 -4.64 -15.56 15.03
C TRP A 298 -4.10 -16.99 15.01
N LEU A 299 -4.22 -17.70 16.13
CA LEU A 299 -3.82 -19.12 16.26
C LEU A 299 -4.85 -20.04 15.62
N ASN A 300 -6.13 -19.74 15.81
CA ASN A 300 -7.27 -20.53 15.38
C ASN A 300 -8.26 -19.66 14.55
N PRO A 301 -7.81 -19.08 13.40
CA PRO A 301 -8.68 -18.27 12.57
C PRO A 301 -9.83 -19.12 12.01
N PRO A 302 -11.01 -18.51 11.79
CA PRO A 302 -12.12 -19.24 11.18
C PRO A 302 -11.74 -19.76 9.78
N PRO A 303 -12.28 -20.86 9.31
CA PRO A 303 -11.93 -21.44 8.00
C PRO A 303 -12.04 -20.43 6.85
N GLU A 304 -13.04 -19.54 6.91
CA GLU A 304 -13.32 -18.50 5.92
C GLU A 304 -12.22 -17.43 5.85
N ALA A 305 -11.42 -17.30 6.89
CA ALA A 305 -10.29 -16.34 6.88
C ALA A 305 -9.24 -16.63 5.80
N ARG A 306 -9.26 -17.84 5.23
CA ARG A 306 -8.37 -18.26 4.13
C ARG A 306 -9.00 -18.12 2.75
N ALA A 307 -10.18 -17.53 2.65
CA ALA A 307 -10.88 -17.35 1.37
C ALA A 307 -10.17 -16.38 0.42
N GLY A 308 -9.37 -15.44 0.96
CA GLY A 308 -8.53 -14.53 0.17
C GLY A 308 -7.30 -15.21 -0.43
N GLY A 309 -6.51 -14.45 -1.19
CA GLY A 309 -5.38 -14.97 -1.95
C GLY A 309 -4.06 -15.09 -1.15
N HIS A 310 -3.98 -14.52 0.06
CA HIS A 310 -2.74 -14.40 0.86
C HIS A 310 -2.92 -14.92 2.30
N GLY A 311 -3.39 -16.14 2.44
CA GLY A 311 -3.61 -16.76 3.73
C GLY A 311 -4.74 -16.08 4.51
N THR A 312 -4.47 -15.68 5.76
CA THR A 312 -5.44 -14.99 6.63
C THR A 312 -5.30 -13.46 6.62
N SER A 313 -4.33 -12.93 5.87
CA SER A 313 -3.98 -11.50 5.91
C SER A 313 -5.11 -10.60 5.46
N GLU A 314 -5.80 -10.94 4.35
CA GLU A 314 -6.94 -10.16 3.88
C GLU A 314 -8.10 -10.17 4.88
N TRP A 315 -8.32 -11.29 5.58
CA TRP A 315 -9.38 -11.37 6.59
C TRP A 315 -9.18 -10.35 7.70
N PHE A 316 -8.03 -10.35 8.34
CA PHE A 316 -7.74 -9.44 9.44
C PHE A 316 -7.71 -7.99 8.98
N MET A 317 -7.12 -7.73 7.81
CA MET A 317 -7.05 -6.40 7.21
C MET A 317 -8.43 -5.81 6.91
N ILE A 318 -9.30 -6.56 6.25
CA ILE A 318 -10.65 -6.09 5.89
C ILE A 318 -11.50 -5.96 7.16
N ARG A 319 -11.42 -6.91 8.10
CA ARG A 319 -12.09 -6.84 9.40
C ARG A 319 -11.75 -5.56 10.14
N ASP A 320 -10.48 -5.24 10.26
CA ASP A 320 -10.02 -4.06 10.99
C ASP A 320 -10.47 -2.77 10.30
N PHE A 321 -10.47 -2.74 8.97
CA PHE A 321 -11.02 -1.62 8.22
C PHE A 321 -12.53 -1.46 8.45
N ILE A 322 -13.30 -2.53 8.34
CA ILE A 322 -14.76 -2.50 8.57
C ILE A 322 -15.07 -2.07 10.01
N ASN A 323 -14.31 -2.53 10.99
CA ASN A 323 -14.48 -2.09 12.38
C ASN A 323 -14.16 -0.60 12.54
N ALA A 324 -13.09 -0.10 11.92
CA ALA A 324 -12.77 1.33 11.93
C ALA A 324 -13.90 2.17 11.30
N VAL A 325 -14.51 1.70 10.21
CA VAL A 325 -15.66 2.37 9.57
C VAL A 325 -16.87 2.36 10.51
N ARG A 326 -17.20 1.23 11.15
CA ARG A 326 -18.35 1.10 12.06
C ARG A 326 -18.24 1.96 13.31
N GLU A 327 -17.05 2.04 13.85
CA GLU A 327 -16.76 2.73 15.10
C GLU A 327 -16.30 4.19 14.88
N ASN A 328 -16.19 4.60 13.62
CA ASN A 328 -15.66 5.91 13.21
C ASN A 328 -14.27 6.21 13.81
N LEU A 329 -13.40 5.20 13.80
CA LEU A 329 -12.02 5.28 14.26
C LEU A 329 -11.05 5.41 13.08
N SER A 330 -9.84 5.91 13.35
CA SER A 330 -8.75 5.87 12.35
C SER A 330 -8.37 4.41 12.07
N PRO A 331 -8.32 3.99 10.80
CA PRO A 331 -7.93 2.63 10.48
C PRO A 331 -6.44 2.40 10.72
N PRO A 332 -6.01 1.12 10.93
CA PRO A 332 -4.63 0.79 11.29
C PRO A 332 -3.55 1.21 10.28
N ILE A 333 -3.90 1.25 8.99
CA ILE A 333 -3.01 1.75 7.94
C ILE A 333 -3.66 2.99 7.32
N ASP A 334 -3.78 4.05 8.13
CA ASP A 334 -4.31 5.33 7.72
C ASP A 334 -3.44 5.99 6.64
N ILE A 335 -3.83 7.17 6.17
CA ILE A 335 -3.10 7.90 5.13
C ILE A 335 -1.63 8.14 5.51
N TYR A 336 -1.32 8.38 6.78
CA TYR A 336 0.05 8.65 7.21
C TYR A 336 0.91 7.38 7.20
N ALA A 337 0.38 6.27 7.70
CA ALA A 337 1.04 4.97 7.61
C ALA A 337 1.19 4.51 6.15
N ALA A 338 0.16 4.75 5.32
CA ALA A 338 0.18 4.45 3.90
C ALA A 338 1.27 5.22 3.15
N LEU A 339 1.39 6.52 3.39
CA LEU A 339 2.43 7.34 2.79
C LEU A 339 3.82 7.03 3.35
N ASN A 340 3.93 6.66 4.63
CA ASN A 340 5.20 6.27 5.25
C ASN A 340 5.78 4.97 4.67
N CYS A 341 4.96 4.09 4.07
CA CYS A 341 5.45 2.89 3.39
C CYS A 341 5.47 3.00 1.85
N THR A 342 4.83 4.01 1.26
CA THR A 342 4.78 4.21 -0.20
C THR A 342 5.77 5.28 -0.68
N ALA A 343 5.73 6.47 -0.08
CA ALA A 343 6.53 7.62 -0.52
C ALA A 343 8.04 7.34 -0.53
N PRO A 344 8.64 6.61 0.44
CA PRO A 344 10.07 6.33 0.40
C PRO A 344 10.54 5.69 -0.90
N GLY A 345 9.73 4.82 -1.53
CA GLY A 345 10.05 4.24 -2.83
C GLY A 345 10.10 5.28 -3.96
N LEU A 346 9.15 6.22 -3.97
CA LEU A 346 9.10 7.31 -4.95
C LEU A 346 10.30 8.27 -4.78
N TYR A 347 10.66 8.60 -3.54
CA TYR A 347 11.83 9.41 -3.24
C TYR A 347 13.15 8.65 -3.50
N ALA A 348 13.17 7.33 -3.37
CA ALA A 348 14.32 6.51 -3.78
C ALA A 348 14.55 6.57 -5.30
N VAL A 349 13.49 6.62 -6.11
CA VAL A 349 13.61 6.89 -7.55
C VAL A 349 14.19 8.28 -7.80
N ALA A 350 13.74 9.31 -7.07
CA ALA A 350 14.30 10.65 -7.18
C ALA A 350 15.80 10.70 -6.79
N SER A 351 16.21 9.95 -5.76
CA SER A 351 17.60 9.76 -5.38
C SER A 351 18.42 9.12 -6.50
N LYS A 352 17.93 8.03 -7.07
CA LYS A 352 18.56 7.33 -8.19
C LYS A 352 18.82 8.26 -9.38
N LEU A 353 17.83 9.09 -9.75
CA LEU A 353 17.97 10.08 -10.83
C LEU A 353 19.00 11.17 -10.53
N GLN A 354 19.37 11.33 -9.27
CA GLN A 354 20.44 12.22 -8.79
C GLN A 354 21.71 11.45 -8.43
N ALA A 355 22.00 10.35 -9.13
CA ALA A 355 23.19 9.51 -8.92
C ALA A 355 23.32 8.93 -7.51
N GLY A 356 22.20 8.70 -6.81
CA GLY A 356 22.17 8.11 -5.47
C GLY A 356 22.47 9.11 -4.34
N LEU A 357 22.26 10.40 -4.55
CA LEU A 357 22.32 11.37 -3.45
C LEU A 357 21.19 11.16 -2.46
N PRO A 358 21.42 11.39 -1.15
CA PRO A 358 20.35 11.33 -0.16
C PRO A 358 19.21 12.31 -0.47
N VAL A 359 17.97 11.84 -0.42
CA VAL A 359 16.78 12.67 -0.63
C VAL A 359 15.89 12.61 0.61
N SER A 360 15.47 13.78 1.09
CA SER A 360 14.57 13.89 2.23
C SER A 360 13.15 13.48 1.86
N VAL A 361 12.52 12.68 2.71
CA VAL A 361 11.08 12.33 2.62
C VAL A 361 10.30 13.31 3.50
N PRO A 362 9.28 14.00 2.99
CA PRO A 362 8.49 14.95 3.75
C PRO A 362 7.81 14.34 4.98
N ASP A 363 7.62 15.16 6.00
CA ASP A 363 6.66 14.85 7.05
C ASP A 363 5.26 15.21 6.58
N PHE A 364 4.49 14.19 6.17
CA PHE A 364 3.13 14.37 5.68
C PHE A 364 2.15 14.87 6.77
N ARG A 365 2.48 14.70 8.06
CA ARG A 365 1.69 15.28 9.16
C ARG A 365 1.87 16.79 9.24
N ALA A 366 3.06 17.28 8.94
CA ALA A 366 3.42 18.70 8.96
C ALA A 366 3.02 19.47 7.68
N VAL A 367 2.63 18.76 6.60
CA VAL A 367 2.16 19.43 5.37
C VAL A 367 0.91 20.25 5.69
N PRO A 368 0.90 21.57 5.41
CA PRO A 368 -0.28 22.38 5.68
C PRO A 368 -1.46 21.95 4.80
N PRO A 369 -2.71 22.11 5.28
CA PRO A 369 -3.88 21.95 4.41
C PRO A 369 -3.82 22.98 3.28
N VAL A 370 -4.23 22.55 2.08
CA VAL A 370 -4.39 23.48 0.96
C VAL A 370 -5.47 24.49 1.35
N GLN A 371 -5.09 25.77 1.49
CA GLN A 371 -6.05 26.83 1.65
C GLN A 371 -6.87 26.91 0.33
N THR A 372 -8.13 26.58 0.41
CA THR A 372 -9.07 26.85 -0.70
C THR A 372 -9.14 28.37 -0.83
N LEU A 373 -8.40 28.94 -1.79
CA LEU A 373 -8.58 30.31 -2.19
C LEU A 373 -9.99 30.38 -2.77
N HIS A 374 -10.97 30.81 -1.95
CA HIS A 374 -12.23 31.27 -2.47
C HIS A 374 -11.92 32.52 -3.31
N VAL A 375 -11.72 32.33 -4.60
CA VAL A 375 -11.72 33.43 -5.55
C VAL A 375 -13.18 33.92 -5.60
N THR A 376 -13.51 34.86 -4.72
CA THR A 376 -14.72 35.64 -4.83
C THR A 376 -14.55 36.60 -6.02
N GLY A 377 -14.66 36.06 -7.21
CA GLY A 377 -14.76 36.86 -8.43
C GLY A 377 -16.07 37.59 -8.47
N LYS A 378 -16.13 38.81 -7.94
CA LYS A 378 -17.12 39.77 -8.40
C LYS A 378 -16.73 40.16 -9.84
N ALA A 379 -17.43 39.60 -10.80
CA ALA A 379 -17.42 40.11 -12.16
C ALA A 379 -17.93 41.56 -12.13
N SER A 380 -17.03 42.52 -12.20
CA SER A 380 -17.39 43.91 -12.53
C SER A 380 -17.69 43.96 -14.01
N ASN A 381 -19.00 44.06 -14.35
CA ASN A 381 -19.48 44.44 -15.67
C ASN A 381 -19.10 45.90 -15.93
N GLU A 382 -17.92 46.15 -16.46
CA GLU A 382 -17.64 47.41 -17.14
C GLU A 382 -17.82 47.23 -18.65
N LYS A 383 -18.86 47.90 -19.17
CA LYS A 383 -19.13 48.08 -20.60
C LYS A 383 -17.97 48.88 -21.18
N ALA A 384 -17.14 48.28 -22.01
CA ALA A 384 -16.23 49.00 -22.88
C ALA A 384 -17.03 49.46 -24.11
N GLY A 385 -17.19 50.82 -24.22
CA GLY A 385 -17.63 51.51 -25.41
C GLY A 385 -16.55 51.45 -26.49
N GLY A 386 -17.00 51.38 -27.76
CA GLY A 386 -16.15 51.24 -28.91
C GLY A 386 -15.35 52.48 -29.27
N ALA A 387 -14.32 52.30 -30.07
CA ALA A 387 -13.90 53.08 -31.23
C ALA A 387 -12.59 52.54 -31.83
N ASP A 388 -12.73 52.23 -33.05
CA ASP A 388 -11.99 52.58 -34.28
C ASP A 388 -10.54 52.08 -34.51
N ARG A 389 -10.48 51.34 -35.55
CA ARG A 389 -9.58 51.13 -36.72
C ARG A 389 -8.17 51.76 -36.75
N ASP A 390 -7.35 50.95 -37.38
CA ASP A 390 -6.26 51.21 -38.33
C ASP A 390 -4.80 51.20 -37.84
N HIS A 391 -4.11 50.27 -38.40
CA HIS A 391 -2.78 50.27 -39.05
C HIS A 391 -1.89 49.11 -38.65
N ALA A 392 -1.77 48.19 -39.61
CA ALA A 392 -0.55 47.36 -39.75
C ALA A 392 0.60 48.26 -40.28
N PRO A 393 1.84 47.94 -40.07
CA PRO A 393 2.60 47.31 -41.15
C PRO A 393 3.44 46.13 -40.79
N ALA A 394 3.74 45.40 -41.85
CA ALA A 394 4.54 44.21 -41.97
C ALA A 394 6.06 44.45 -41.87
N VAL A 395 6.79 43.33 -41.85
CA VAL A 395 8.11 42.99 -42.42
C VAL A 395 9.28 42.79 -41.45
N SER A 396 9.73 41.56 -41.51
CA SER A 396 11.06 40.96 -41.78
C SER A 396 12.11 41.00 -40.68
N SER A 397 12.58 39.92 -40.30
CA SER A 397 13.58 38.92 -40.79
C SER A 397 13.79 37.84 -39.78
#